data_e624c60ab8cf1d44b235dec707c0e1fd
#
_entry.id   e624c60ab8cf1d44b235dec707c0e1fd
#
_cell.length_a   1.000
_cell.length_b   1.000
_cell.length_c   1.000
_cell.angle_alpha   90.00
_cell.angle_beta   90.00
_cell.angle_gamma   90.00
#
_symmetry.space_group_name_H-M   'P 1'
#
loop_
_entity.id
_entity.type
_entity.pdbx_description
1 polymer ?
#
loop_
_entity_poly.entity_id
_entity_poly.type
_entity_poly.pdbx_seq_one_letter_code
_entity_poly.pdbx_strand_id
1 'polypeptide(L)'
;MDGRLPDPGDALTGVEMFAGLEPEVRQRVIGAAVPRTYRKGQLLFVENDPGESLIVLKRGAVMVFRTAPTGERAVLSVVRPPDVLGEVALLDGAQRSASAEAIEDCQALALSRHAFIELVHANPRILDAVMRSLGALIRRLTEQNADHVFLDLPGRVAKTLVRLAGETNAPMVTIELNQSQLAEMAGGSRQSVNQAIGSFASRGWLRTEGRRIVVTDLSALRRRAGMSDR
;
A
#
# COMPACT_ATOMS: atom_id res chain seq x y z
N MET A 1 -26.18 8.09 11.79
CA MET A 1 -24.70 7.92 11.76
C MET A 1 -24.11 9.24 11.33
N ASP A 2 -23.44 9.88 12.27
CA ASP A 2 -23.01 11.26 12.19
C ASP A 2 -21.92 11.41 11.11
N GLY A 3 -22.27 12.06 9.99
CA GLY A 3 -21.41 12.25 8.83
C GLY A 3 -20.38 13.39 9.00
N ARG A 4 -19.87 13.58 10.21
CA ARG A 4 -18.75 14.51 10.41
C ARG A 4 -17.53 13.98 9.70
N LEU A 5 -17.06 14.72 8.70
CA LEU A 5 -15.71 14.57 8.16
C LEU A 5 -14.74 14.62 9.35
N PRO A 6 -13.84 13.63 9.52
CA PRO A 6 -12.81 13.71 10.55
C PRO A 6 -12.03 15.02 10.38
N ASP A 7 -11.63 15.59 11.51
CA ASP A 7 -10.88 16.84 11.55
C ASP A 7 -9.74 16.81 10.54
N PRO A 8 -9.61 17.80 9.64
CA PRO A 8 -8.47 17.86 8.71
C PRO A 8 -7.12 17.69 9.40
N GLY A 9 -6.98 18.12 10.66
CA GLY A 9 -5.78 17.96 11.48
C GLY A 9 -5.35 16.51 11.70
N ASP A 10 -6.30 15.57 11.77
CA ASP A 10 -6.04 14.14 11.93
C ASP A 10 -5.54 13.45 10.64
N ALA A 11 -5.75 14.06 9.48
CA ALA A 11 -5.47 13.44 8.20
C ALA A 11 -3.98 13.18 7.93
N LEU A 12 -3.10 13.99 8.51
CA LEU A 12 -1.64 13.88 8.38
C LEU A 12 -1.01 13.16 9.58
N THR A 13 -1.80 12.90 10.63
CA THR A 13 -1.34 12.18 11.82
C THR A 13 -1.08 10.73 11.45
N GLY A 14 0.13 10.25 11.74
CA GLY A 14 0.56 8.89 11.39
C GLY A 14 1.13 8.72 9.98
N VAL A 15 1.00 9.71 9.10
CA VAL A 15 1.70 9.68 7.80
C VAL A 15 3.18 9.97 8.02
N GLU A 16 4.05 9.00 7.73
CA GLU A 16 5.50 9.07 8.01
C GLU A 16 6.14 10.32 7.38
N MET A 17 5.75 10.66 6.15
CA MET A 17 6.23 11.84 5.43
C MET A 17 5.94 13.16 6.15
N PHE A 18 4.93 13.23 7.02
CA PHE A 18 4.54 14.40 7.79
C PHE A 18 4.76 14.24 9.30
N ALA A 19 5.43 13.14 9.70
CA ALA A 19 5.76 12.87 11.10
C ALA A 19 6.73 13.94 11.64
N GLY A 20 6.47 14.43 12.84
CA GLY A 20 7.31 15.41 13.52
C GLY A 20 7.16 16.85 13.02
N LEU A 21 6.17 17.13 12.15
CA LEU A 21 5.83 18.52 11.80
C LEU A 21 5.14 19.22 12.96
N GLU A 22 5.53 20.48 13.20
CA GLU A 22 4.84 21.37 14.13
C GLU A 22 3.37 21.58 13.71
N PRO A 23 2.45 21.79 14.66
CA PRO A 23 1.03 21.92 14.38
C PRO A 23 0.71 23.00 13.32
N GLU A 24 1.39 24.15 13.35
CA GLU A 24 1.21 25.23 12.40
C GLU A 24 1.61 24.85 10.97
N VAL A 25 2.70 24.10 10.83
CA VAL A 25 3.16 23.58 9.52
C VAL A 25 2.17 22.57 8.99
N ARG A 26 1.68 21.68 9.86
CA ARG A 26 0.66 20.68 9.50
C ARG A 26 -0.62 21.35 9.00
N GLN A 27 -1.08 22.40 9.68
CA GLN A 27 -2.25 23.18 9.25
C GLN A 27 -2.03 23.85 7.89
N ARG A 28 -0.81 24.33 7.58
CA ARG A 28 -0.50 24.89 6.25
C ARG A 28 -0.59 23.81 5.16
N VAL A 29 -0.05 22.61 5.42
CA VAL A 29 -0.17 21.47 4.47
C VAL A 29 -1.64 21.16 4.19
N ILE A 30 -2.46 21.08 5.24
CA ILE A 30 -3.89 20.80 5.13
C ILE A 30 -4.61 21.91 4.37
N GLY A 31 -4.31 23.18 4.69
CA GLY A 31 -4.91 24.34 4.03
C GLY A 31 -4.56 24.46 2.54
N ALA A 32 -3.40 23.92 2.12
CA ALA A 32 -2.98 23.89 0.73
C ALA A 32 -3.51 22.64 -0.05
N ALA A 33 -4.07 21.68 0.65
CA ALA A 33 -4.55 20.44 0.06
C ALA A 33 -6.05 20.53 -0.30
N VAL A 34 -6.42 19.90 -1.41
CA VAL A 34 -7.80 19.84 -1.92
C VAL A 34 -8.41 18.49 -1.58
N PRO A 35 -9.58 18.43 -0.91
CA PRO A 35 -10.29 17.19 -0.66
C PRO A 35 -10.68 16.50 -1.97
N ARG A 36 -10.52 15.16 -1.99
CA ARG A 36 -10.90 14.29 -3.12
C ARG A 36 -11.64 13.06 -2.59
N THR A 37 -12.59 12.60 -3.37
CA THR A 37 -13.28 11.33 -3.14
C THR A 37 -13.21 10.48 -4.38
N TYR A 38 -13.02 9.17 -4.20
CA TYR A 38 -12.96 8.21 -5.30
C TYR A 38 -13.86 7.04 -4.96
N ARG A 39 -14.69 6.64 -5.93
CA ARG A 39 -15.51 5.43 -5.79
C ARG A 39 -14.66 4.20 -6.07
N LYS A 40 -15.05 3.08 -5.49
CA LYS A 40 -14.46 1.78 -5.82
C LYS A 40 -14.42 1.56 -7.34
N GLY A 41 -13.26 1.13 -7.87
CA GLY A 41 -12.97 0.95 -9.28
C GLY A 41 -12.55 2.23 -10.02
N GLN A 42 -12.55 3.39 -9.38
CA GLN A 42 -12.10 4.64 -9.98
C GLN A 42 -10.58 4.76 -9.93
N LEU A 43 -9.97 5.17 -11.05
CA LEU A 43 -8.55 5.51 -11.11
C LEU A 43 -8.30 6.86 -10.44
N LEU A 44 -7.26 6.93 -9.61
CA LEU A 44 -6.75 8.15 -9.03
C LEU A 44 -5.80 8.86 -10.02
N PHE A 45 -4.96 8.07 -10.68
CA PHE A 45 -4.05 8.47 -11.76
C PHE A 45 -3.61 7.23 -12.56
N VAL A 46 -3.08 7.45 -13.73
CA VAL A 46 -2.60 6.39 -14.63
C VAL A 46 -1.09 6.50 -14.79
N GLU A 47 -0.42 5.37 -15.01
CA GLU A 47 1.01 5.32 -15.37
C GLU A 47 1.28 6.22 -16.57
N ASN A 48 2.39 6.95 -16.53
CA ASN A 48 2.83 7.98 -17.48
C ASN A 48 2.01 9.29 -17.50
N ASP A 49 0.96 9.45 -16.66
CA ASP A 49 0.34 10.75 -16.45
C ASP A 49 1.35 11.74 -15.81
N PRO A 50 1.17 13.06 -15.99
CA PRO A 50 1.97 14.05 -15.25
C PRO A 50 1.86 13.89 -13.74
N GLY A 51 3.01 13.93 -13.05
CA GLY A 51 3.10 13.76 -11.59
C GLY A 51 2.81 15.02 -10.78
N GLU A 52 1.64 15.65 -10.96
CA GLU A 52 1.35 17.00 -10.45
C GLU A 52 0.84 17.08 -9.02
N SER A 53 0.61 15.95 -8.35
CA SER A 53 0.05 15.96 -6.99
C SER A 53 0.48 14.76 -6.15
N LEU A 54 0.58 15.00 -4.84
CA LEU A 54 0.65 13.99 -3.78
C LEU A 54 -0.78 13.70 -3.31
N ILE A 55 -1.13 12.44 -3.15
CA ILE A 55 -2.42 12.01 -2.59
C ILE A 55 -2.18 11.47 -1.19
N VAL A 56 -2.77 12.09 -0.18
CA VAL A 56 -2.79 11.59 1.20
C VAL A 56 -4.09 10.83 1.42
N LEU A 57 -4.00 9.53 1.64
CA LEU A 57 -5.18 8.69 1.82
C LEU A 57 -5.69 8.77 3.26
N LYS A 58 -6.97 9.15 3.42
CA LYS A 58 -7.65 9.29 4.72
C LYS A 58 -8.56 8.12 5.06
N ARG A 59 -9.19 7.52 4.04
CA ARG A 59 -10.11 6.40 4.17
C ARG A 59 -10.09 5.54 2.92
N GLY A 60 -10.37 4.25 3.07
CA GLY A 60 -10.46 3.29 1.98
C GLY A 60 -9.13 2.59 1.70
N ALA A 61 -9.01 2.00 0.51
CA ALA A 61 -7.81 1.32 0.06
C ALA A 61 -7.58 1.55 -1.43
N VAL A 62 -6.33 1.70 -1.81
CA VAL A 62 -5.89 1.95 -3.19
C VAL A 62 -4.89 0.89 -3.60
N MET A 63 -5.12 0.28 -4.74
CA MET A 63 -4.21 -0.64 -5.39
C MET A 63 -3.29 0.14 -6.33
N VAL A 64 -1.98 -0.02 -6.18
CA VAL A 64 -0.96 0.52 -7.07
C VAL A 64 -0.45 -0.60 -7.96
N PHE A 65 -0.50 -0.40 -9.27
CA PHE A 65 -0.19 -1.46 -10.25
C PHE A 65 0.46 -0.92 -11.52
N ARG A 66 1.15 -1.79 -12.23
CA ARG A 66 1.58 -1.57 -13.61
C ARG A 66 0.87 -2.53 -14.54
N THR A 67 0.66 -2.09 -15.78
CA THR A 67 0.06 -2.94 -16.82
C THR A 67 1.13 -3.31 -17.85
N ALA A 68 1.35 -4.61 -18.04
CA ALA A 68 2.24 -5.12 -19.07
C ALA A 68 1.64 -4.85 -20.48
N PRO A 69 2.46 -4.85 -21.55
CA PRO A 69 1.95 -4.73 -22.93
C PRO A 69 0.91 -5.80 -23.30
N THR A 70 0.92 -6.94 -22.62
CA THR A 70 -0.07 -8.02 -22.77
C THR A 70 -1.42 -7.72 -22.11
N GLY A 71 -1.54 -6.60 -21.36
CA GLY A 71 -2.72 -6.24 -20.60
C GLY A 71 -2.78 -6.83 -19.19
N GLU A 72 -1.82 -7.67 -18.82
CA GLU A 72 -1.73 -8.21 -17.45
C GLU A 72 -1.32 -7.14 -16.44
N ARG A 73 -1.98 -7.12 -15.30
CA ARG A 73 -1.66 -6.20 -14.20
C ARG A 73 -0.72 -6.84 -13.20
N ALA A 74 0.36 -6.15 -12.86
CA ALA A 74 1.24 -6.48 -11.75
C ALA A 74 0.96 -5.53 -10.60
N VAL A 75 0.42 -6.02 -9.48
CA VAL A 75 0.19 -5.20 -8.29
C VAL A 75 1.49 -4.99 -7.56
N LEU A 76 1.87 -3.73 -7.40
CA LEU A 76 3.07 -3.32 -6.68
C LEU A 76 2.81 -3.17 -5.18
N SER A 77 1.65 -2.61 -4.82
CA SER A 77 1.25 -2.45 -3.42
C SER A 77 -0.25 -2.19 -3.28
N VAL A 78 -0.76 -2.42 -2.07
CA VAL A 78 -2.06 -1.91 -1.63
C VAL A 78 -1.80 -0.92 -0.51
N VAL A 79 -2.20 0.32 -0.74
CA VAL A 79 -2.00 1.45 0.17
C VAL A 79 -3.27 1.64 0.98
N ARG A 80 -3.12 1.78 2.29
CA ARG A 80 -4.18 2.07 3.26
C ARG A 80 -3.78 3.25 4.14
N PRO A 81 -4.74 4.00 4.71
CA PRO A 81 -4.42 5.05 5.66
C PRO A 81 -3.68 4.50 6.90
N PRO A 82 -2.78 5.29 7.49
CA PRO A 82 -2.32 6.62 7.06
C PRO A 82 -1.11 6.52 6.12
N ASP A 83 -1.29 6.75 4.83
CA ASP A 83 -0.18 6.67 3.85
C ASP A 83 -0.41 7.63 2.67
N VAL A 84 0.58 7.74 1.80
CA VAL A 84 0.59 8.63 0.64
C VAL A 84 0.80 7.87 -0.66
N LEU A 85 0.40 8.52 -1.78
CA LEU A 85 0.59 8.00 -3.13
C LEU A 85 1.09 9.12 -4.06
N GLY A 86 1.93 8.75 -5.03
CA GLY A 86 2.42 9.64 -6.07
C GLY A 86 3.59 10.52 -5.64
N GLU A 87 4.24 10.17 -4.54
CA GLU A 87 5.42 10.85 -3.99
C GLU A 87 6.61 10.83 -4.94
N VAL A 88 6.81 9.72 -5.68
CA VAL A 88 7.96 9.57 -6.58
C VAL A 88 7.94 10.64 -7.66
N ALA A 89 6.87 10.68 -8.46
CA ALA A 89 6.72 11.66 -9.54
C ALA A 89 6.63 13.12 -9.03
N LEU A 90 6.13 13.31 -7.80
CA LEU A 90 6.11 14.63 -7.18
C LEU A 90 7.52 15.15 -6.91
N LEU A 91 8.44 14.29 -6.46
CA LEU A 91 9.78 14.66 -6.05
C LEU A 91 10.72 14.88 -7.25
N ASP A 92 10.70 13.99 -8.23
CA ASP A 92 11.60 14.08 -9.40
C ASP A 92 11.02 14.90 -10.56
N GLY A 93 9.71 15.21 -10.50
CA GLY A 93 9.01 15.94 -11.56
C GLY A 93 8.73 15.12 -12.81
N ALA A 94 8.93 13.80 -12.73
CA ALA A 94 8.67 12.87 -13.83
C ALA A 94 7.18 12.49 -13.92
N GLN A 95 6.89 11.60 -14.85
CA GLN A 95 5.56 10.98 -14.98
C GLN A 95 5.30 9.97 -13.87
N ARG A 96 4.02 9.62 -13.66
CA ARG A 96 3.62 8.56 -12.74
C ARG A 96 4.29 7.24 -13.09
N SER A 97 4.98 6.64 -12.14
CA SER A 97 5.69 5.36 -12.30
C SER A 97 4.75 4.14 -12.32
N ALA A 98 3.48 4.33 -11.93
CA ALA A 98 2.45 3.29 -11.85
C ALA A 98 1.06 3.92 -11.89
N SER A 99 0.04 3.09 -12.12
CA SER A 99 -1.38 3.45 -11.99
C SER A 99 -1.87 3.20 -10.56
N ALA A 100 -2.90 3.96 -10.13
CA ALA A 100 -3.54 3.79 -8.84
C ALA A 100 -5.07 3.73 -8.99
N GLU A 101 -5.69 2.68 -8.43
CA GLU A 101 -7.14 2.41 -8.49
C GLU A 101 -7.71 2.22 -7.08
N ALA A 102 -8.82 2.88 -6.77
CA ALA A 102 -9.55 2.69 -5.53
C ALA A 102 -10.20 1.30 -5.49
N ILE A 103 -9.81 0.45 -4.55
CA ILE A 103 -10.42 -0.88 -4.34
C ILE A 103 -11.54 -0.86 -3.29
N GLU A 104 -11.67 0.25 -2.60
CA GLU A 104 -12.77 0.63 -1.69
C GLU A 104 -13.14 2.09 -2.00
N ASP A 105 -14.29 2.58 -1.48
CA ASP A 105 -14.60 4.01 -1.55
C ASP A 105 -13.58 4.80 -0.72
N CYS A 106 -12.90 5.75 -1.35
CA CYS A 106 -11.78 6.46 -0.77
C CYS A 106 -12.09 7.93 -0.50
N GLN A 107 -11.51 8.44 0.58
CA GLN A 107 -11.39 9.86 0.88
C GLN A 107 -9.90 10.21 0.98
N ALA A 108 -9.49 11.29 0.34
CA ALA A 108 -8.11 11.71 0.25
C ALA A 108 -7.96 13.23 0.26
N LEU A 109 -6.75 13.69 0.50
CA LEU A 109 -6.32 15.07 0.25
C LEU A 109 -5.30 15.06 -0.89
N ALA A 110 -5.51 15.91 -1.89
CA ALA A 110 -4.56 16.12 -2.98
C ALA A 110 -3.78 17.40 -2.74
N LEU A 111 -2.45 17.28 -2.61
CA LEU A 111 -1.54 18.40 -2.47
C LEU A 111 -0.79 18.59 -3.79
N SER A 112 -0.91 19.79 -4.41
CA SER A 112 -0.21 20.04 -5.66
C SER A 112 1.31 20.01 -5.49
N ARG A 113 2.03 19.67 -6.56
CA ARG A 113 3.51 19.66 -6.58
C ARG A 113 4.07 21.04 -6.17
N HIS A 114 3.48 22.11 -6.70
CA HIS A 114 3.91 23.46 -6.37
C HIS A 114 3.80 23.73 -4.87
N ALA A 115 2.63 23.52 -4.27
CA ALA A 115 2.41 23.71 -2.84
C ALA A 115 3.32 22.82 -1.98
N PHE A 116 3.56 21.55 -2.40
CA PHE A 116 4.46 20.66 -1.69
C PHE A 116 5.91 21.17 -1.69
N ILE A 117 6.41 21.61 -2.84
CA ILE A 117 7.78 22.15 -2.97
C ILE A 117 7.95 23.43 -2.15
N GLU A 118 6.96 24.32 -2.16
CA GLU A 118 6.98 25.53 -1.28
C GLU A 118 7.05 25.14 0.21
N LEU A 119 6.28 24.13 0.63
CA LEU A 119 6.31 23.65 2.01
C LEU A 119 7.68 23.05 2.38
N VAL A 120 8.30 22.28 1.47
CA VAL A 120 9.65 21.71 1.66
C VAL A 120 10.68 22.83 1.82
N HIS A 121 10.62 23.87 0.97
CA HIS A 121 11.54 25.01 1.07
C HIS A 121 11.34 25.82 2.36
N ALA A 122 10.10 25.96 2.80
CA ALA A 122 9.77 26.70 4.01
C ALA A 122 10.09 25.94 5.31
N ASN A 123 10.24 24.60 5.25
CA ASN A 123 10.47 23.80 6.44
C ASN A 123 11.40 22.61 6.17
N PRO A 124 12.69 22.70 6.56
CA PRO A 124 13.66 21.62 6.35
C PRO A 124 13.26 20.25 6.97
N ARG A 125 12.45 20.24 8.05
CA ARG A 125 11.97 19.00 8.67
C ARG A 125 11.09 18.18 7.72
N ILE A 126 10.39 18.83 6.78
CA ILE A 126 9.63 18.11 5.74
C ILE A 126 10.61 17.35 4.83
N LEU A 127 11.73 17.96 4.46
CA LEU A 127 12.75 17.31 3.65
C LEU A 127 13.33 16.07 4.35
N ASP A 128 13.63 16.16 5.64
CA ASP A 128 14.11 15.00 6.43
C ASP A 128 13.06 13.87 6.46
N ALA A 129 11.79 14.20 6.61
CA ALA A 129 10.71 13.22 6.60
C ALA A 129 10.55 12.55 5.22
N VAL A 130 10.64 13.34 4.14
CA VAL A 130 10.66 12.83 2.76
C VAL A 130 11.83 11.88 2.54
N MET A 131 13.05 12.25 2.99
CA MET A 131 14.23 11.39 2.86
C MET A 131 14.07 10.06 3.61
N ARG A 132 13.48 10.08 4.82
CA ARG A 132 13.15 8.85 5.55
C ARG A 132 12.15 7.99 4.80
N SER A 133 11.09 8.58 4.27
CA SER A 133 10.05 7.89 3.49
C SER A 133 10.64 7.25 2.22
N LEU A 134 11.50 7.95 1.48
CA LEU A 134 12.21 7.39 0.33
C LEU A 134 13.15 6.24 0.72
N GLY A 135 13.86 6.37 1.84
CA GLY A 135 14.69 5.29 2.37
C GLY A 135 13.86 4.03 2.71
N ALA A 136 12.69 4.21 3.30
CA ALA A 136 11.76 3.11 3.58
C ALA A 136 11.22 2.47 2.28
N LEU A 137 10.88 3.29 1.28
CA LEU A 137 10.45 2.81 -0.03
C LEU A 137 11.55 1.98 -0.72
N ILE A 138 12.78 2.48 -0.75
CA ILE A 138 13.93 1.76 -1.32
C ILE A 138 14.13 0.40 -0.63
N ARG A 139 14.13 0.36 0.71
CA ARG A 139 14.25 -0.90 1.46
C ARG A 139 13.14 -1.88 1.09
N ARG A 140 11.89 -1.42 1.03
CA ARG A 140 10.74 -2.24 0.63
C ARG A 140 10.91 -2.81 -0.77
N LEU A 141 11.35 -2.01 -1.74
CA LEU A 141 11.58 -2.47 -3.12
C LEU A 141 12.74 -3.47 -3.19
N THR A 142 13.80 -3.25 -2.43
CA THR A 142 14.93 -4.19 -2.33
C THR A 142 14.50 -5.54 -1.75
N GLU A 143 13.67 -5.55 -0.71
CA GLU A 143 13.11 -6.77 -0.14
C GLU A 143 12.21 -7.50 -1.14
N GLN A 144 11.33 -6.78 -1.84
CA GLN A 144 10.48 -7.38 -2.87
C GLN A 144 11.31 -8.01 -4.01
N ASN A 145 12.37 -7.33 -4.44
CA ASN A 145 13.28 -7.88 -5.45
C ASN A 145 13.99 -9.15 -4.93
N ALA A 146 14.47 -9.14 -3.70
CA ALA A 146 15.06 -10.32 -3.06
C ALA A 146 14.05 -11.49 -2.97
N ASP A 147 12.79 -11.20 -2.67
CA ASP A 147 11.73 -12.22 -2.64
C ASP A 147 11.51 -12.89 -4.01
N HIS A 148 11.62 -12.14 -5.09
CA HIS A 148 11.53 -12.71 -6.44
C HIS A 148 12.74 -13.60 -6.80
N VAL A 149 13.90 -13.31 -6.24
CA VAL A 149 15.13 -14.08 -6.48
C VAL A 149 15.21 -15.34 -5.60
N PHE A 150 14.83 -15.23 -4.32
CA PHE A 150 15.09 -16.28 -3.32
C PHE A 150 13.86 -17.13 -2.96
N LEU A 151 12.65 -16.65 -3.23
CA LEU A 151 11.43 -17.38 -2.91
C LEU A 151 10.74 -17.89 -4.19
N ASP A 152 10.35 -19.15 -4.16
CA ASP A 152 9.40 -19.68 -5.12
C ASP A 152 7.99 -19.06 -4.93
N LEU A 153 7.10 -19.27 -5.87
CA LEU A 153 5.76 -18.66 -5.79
C LEU A 153 5.00 -19.04 -4.50
N PRO A 154 4.97 -20.31 -4.02
CA PRO A 154 4.37 -20.61 -2.71
C PRO A 154 5.01 -19.84 -1.55
N GLY A 155 6.33 -19.61 -1.55
CA GLY A 155 7.03 -18.79 -0.56
C GLY A 155 6.57 -17.34 -0.59
N ARG A 156 6.44 -16.74 -1.78
CA ARG A 156 5.91 -15.37 -1.94
C ARG A 156 4.45 -15.26 -1.52
N VAL A 157 3.61 -16.28 -1.83
CA VAL A 157 2.22 -16.36 -1.35
C VAL A 157 2.18 -16.40 0.19
N ALA A 158 3.00 -17.24 0.82
CA ALA A 158 3.08 -17.30 2.27
C ALA A 158 3.54 -15.97 2.87
N LYS A 159 4.56 -15.31 2.31
CA LYS A 159 5.05 -14.00 2.76
C LYS A 159 3.99 -12.91 2.62
N THR A 160 3.24 -12.92 1.52
CA THR A 160 2.13 -11.99 1.30
C THR A 160 1.04 -12.17 2.36
N LEU A 161 0.65 -13.41 2.66
CA LEU A 161 -0.34 -13.71 3.70
C LEU A 161 0.14 -13.28 5.09
N VAL A 162 1.41 -13.54 5.45
CA VAL A 162 2.01 -13.09 6.72
C VAL A 162 1.97 -11.57 6.84
N ARG A 163 2.33 -10.86 5.78
CA ARG A 163 2.31 -9.39 5.76
C ARG A 163 0.89 -8.82 5.90
N LEU A 164 -0.09 -9.43 5.25
CA LEU A 164 -1.50 -9.04 5.37
C LEU A 164 -2.09 -9.35 6.74
N ALA A 165 -1.63 -10.43 7.38
CA ALA A 165 -2.02 -10.77 8.75
C ALA A 165 -1.48 -9.75 9.77
N GLY A 166 -0.37 -9.09 9.46
CA GLY A 166 0.30 -8.16 10.35
C GLY A 166 0.99 -8.83 11.54
N GLU A 167 1.52 -8.00 12.44
CA GLU A 167 2.07 -8.48 13.72
C GLU A 167 0.91 -8.73 14.69
N THR A 168 0.60 -10.01 14.89
CA THR A 168 -0.48 -10.42 15.79
C THR A 168 -0.14 -11.73 16.48
N ASN A 169 -0.58 -11.85 17.73
CA ASN A 169 -0.56 -13.09 18.51
C ASN A 169 -1.93 -13.80 18.49
N ALA A 170 -2.86 -13.35 17.67
CA ALA A 170 -4.16 -14.00 17.56
C ALA A 170 -4.00 -15.42 16.98
N PRO A 171 -4.72 -16.41 17.54
CA PRO A 171 -4.63 -17.80 17.08
C PRO A 171 -5.15 -17.98 15.64
N MET A 172 -5.99 -17.07 15.16
CA MET A 172 -6.51 -17.05 13.80
C MET A 172 -6.61 -15.62 13.29
N VAL A 173 -6.28 -15.43 12.01
CA VAL A 173 -6.37 -14.12 11.34
C VAL A 173 -7.22 -14.27 10.08
N THR A 174 -8.26 -13.46 9.95
CA THR A 174 -9.09 -13.43 8.75
C THR A 174 -8.61 -12.32 7.82
N ILE A 175 -8.27 -12.68 6.59
CA ILE A 175 -7.84 -11.77 5.54
C ILE A 175 -8.96 -11.69 4.49
N GLU A 176 -9.51 -10.50 4.30
CA GLU A 176 -10.52 -10.25 3.26
C GLU A 176 -9.82 -9.98 1.92
N LEU A 177 -9.56 -11.05 1.19
CA LEU A 177 -8.83 -11.02 -0.07
C LEU A 177 -9.31 -12.16 -0.97
N ASN A 178 -9.56 -11.86 -2.25
CA ASN A 178 -9.84 -12.92 -3.21
C ASN A 178 -8.53 -13.47 -3.83
N GLN A 179 -8.62 -14.65 -4.41
CA GLN A 179 -7.46 -15.36 -4.97
C GLN A 179 -6.81 -14.60 -6.15
N SER A 180 -7.56 -13.82 -6.91
CA SER A 180 -6.99 -13.00 -7.99
C SER A 180 -6.14 -11.86 -7.43
N GLN A 181 -6.63 -11.16 -6.40
CA GLN A 181 -5.86 -10.14 -5.72
C GLN A 181 -4.58 -10.69 -5.08
N LEU A 182 -4.68 -11.90 -4.48
CA LEU A 182 -3.49 -12.55 -3.92
C LEU A 182 -2.48 -12.95 -5.01
N ALA A 183 -2.97 -13.40 -6.18
CA ALA A 183 -2.13 -13.74 -7.33
C ALA A 183 -1.37 -12.50 -7.85
N GLU A 184 -2.07 -11.39 -7.99
CA GLU A 184 -1.48 -10.11 -8.38
C GLU A 184 -0.42 -9.64 -7.38
N MET A 185 -0.69 -9.78 -6.06
CA MET A 185 0.24 -9.39 -5.00
C MET A 185 1.46 -10.30 -4.88
N ALA A 186 1.30 -11.60 -5.12
CA ALA A 186 2.38 -12.58 -5.04
C ALA A 186 3.20 -12.68 -6.35
N GLY A 187 2.77 -12.00 -7.40
CA GLY A 187 3.41 -12.04 -8.73
C GLY A 187 3.34 -13.42 -9.36
N GLY A 188 2.12 -13.99 -9.45
CA GLY A 188 1.89 -15.31 -10.04
C GLY A 188 0.54 -15.44 -10.72
N SER A 189 0.36 -16.51 -11.51
CA SER A 189 -0.93 -16.81 -12.09
C SER A 189 -1.94 -17.21 -11.00
N ARG A 190 -3.24 -16.88 -11.23
CA ARG A 190 -4.32 -17.29 -10.32
C ARG A 190 -4.32 -18.80 -10.08
N GLN A 191 -4.06 -19.59 -11.13
CA GLN A 191 -4.01 -21.04 -11.05
C GLN A 191 -2.89 -21.52 -10.11
N SER A 192 -1.67 -20.98 -10.27
CA SER A 192 -0.51 -21.38 -9.45
C SER A 192 -0.68 -20.94 -7.98
N VAL A 193 -1.28 -19.77 -7.74
CA VAL A 193 -1.60 -19.30 -6.38
C VAL A 193 -2.68 -20.17 -5.74
N ASN A 194 -3.70 -20.60 -6.50
CA ASN A 194 -4.71 -21.53 -5.99
C ASN A 194 -4.10 -22.89 -5.60
N GLN A 195 -3.14 -23.39 -6.35
CA GLN A 195 -2.40 -24.59 -5.99
C GLN A 195 -1.62 -24.42 -4.67
N ALA A 196 -0.95 -23.26 -4.49
CA ALA A 196 -0.26 -22.95 -3.24
C ALA A 196 -1.22 -22.88 -2.05
N ILE A 197 -2.36 -22.18 -2.21
CA ILE A 197 -3.42 -22.10 -1.18
C ILE A 197 -3.97 -23.51 -0.86
N GLY A 198 -4.28 -24.32 -1.85
CA GLY A 198 -4.74 -25.69 -1.67
C GLY A 198 -3.74 -26.53 -0.88
N SER A 199 -2.43 -26.40 -1.18
CA SER A 199 -1.36 -27.04 -0.42
C SER A 199 -1.27 -26.55 1.03
N PHE A 200 -1.47 -25.27 1.29
CA PHE A 200 -1.48 -24.74 2.65
C PHE A 200 -2.73 -25.17 3.42
N ALA A 201 -3.88 -25.22 2.77
CA ALA A 201 -5.12 -25.71 3.36
C ALA A 201 -5.06 -27.19 3.72
N SER A 202 -4.49 -28.05 2.85
CA SER A 202 -4.32 -29.47 3.14
C SER A 202 -3.39 -29.77 4.31
N ARG A 203 -2.47 -28.82 4.62
CA ARG A 203 -1.58 -28.86 5.79
C ARG A 203 -2.20 -28.24 7.04
N GLY A 204 -3.41 -27.69 6.96
CA GLY A 204 -4.08 -27.03 8.06
C GLY A 204 -3.52 -25.64 8.43
N TRP A 205 -2.73 -25.00 7.55
CA TRP A 205 -2.15 -23.68 7.84
C TRP A 205 -3.12 -22.54 7.60
N LEU A 206 -4.13 -22.79 6.78
CA LEU A 206 -5.21 -21.84 6.50
C LEU A 206 -6.47 -22.60 6.05
N ARG A 207 -7.59 -21.88 5.97
CA ARG A 207 -8.80 -22.33 5.28
C ARG A 207 -9.37 -21.18 4.44
N THR A 208 -10.12 -21.51 3.41
CA THR A 208 -10.79 -20.56 2.53
C THR A 208 -12.28 -20.53 2.82
N GLU A 209 -12.86 -19.36 3.03
CA GLU A 209 -14.28 -19.15 3.29
C GLU A 209 -14.82 -18.12 2.28
N GLY A 210 -15.22 -18.58 1.10
CA GLY A 210 -15.68 -17.72 0.01
C GLY A 210 -14.56 -16.77 -0.46
N ARG A 211 -14.70 -15.47 -0.12
CA ARG A 211 -13.72 -14.43 -0.45
C ARG A 211 -12.75 -14.11 0.70
N ARG A 212 -12.69 -14.97 1.70
CA ARG A 212 -11.84 -14.80 2.88
C ARG A 212 -10.83 -15.93 2.98
N ILE A 213 -9.66 -15.61 3.46
CA ILE A 213 -8.62 -16.57 3.85
C ILE A 213 -8.47 -16.45 5.36
N VAL A 214 -8.71 -17.55 6.06
CA VAL A 214 -8.52 -17.63 7.50
C VAL A 214 -7.21 -18.36 7.77
N VAL A 215 -6.20 -17.63 8.21
CA VAL A 215 -4.89 -18.18 8.61
C VAL A 215 -5.05 -18.81 9.99
N THR A 216 -4.69 -20.08 10.11
CA THR A 216 -4.79 -20.90 11.34
C THR A 216 -3.43 -21.25 11.92
N ASP A 217 -2.35 -21.20 11.11
CA ASP A 217 -0.97 -21.39 11.55
C ASP A 217 -0.07 -20.33 10.87
N LEU A 218 0.03 -19.18 11.52
CA LEU A 218 0.87 -18.07 11.03
C LEU A 218 2.36 -18.44 11.08
N SER A 219 2.79 -19.23 12.08
CA SER A 219 4.18 -19.66 12.24
C SER A 219 4.62 -20.58 11.10
N ALA A 220 3.77 -21.50 10.66
CA ALA A 220 4.07 -22.33 9.48
C ALA A 220 4.21 -21.49 8.21
N LEU A 221 3.35 -20.47 8.02
CA LEU A 221 3.48 -19.56 6.90
C LEU A 221 4.75 -18.69 6.99
N ARG A 222 5.15 -18.22 8.19
CA ARG A 222 6.42 -17.50 8.39
C ARG A 222 7.61 -18.35 8.00
N ARG A 223 7.70 -19.60 8.49
CA ARG A 223 8.76 -20.53 8.08
C ARG A 223 8.80 -20.76 6.57
N ARG A 224 7.63 -20.95 5.93
CA ARG A 224 7.53 -21.12 4.47
C ARG A 224 7.98 -19.89 3.69
N ALA A 225 7.77 -18.71 4.24
CA ALA A 225 8.20 -17.42 3.73
C ALA A 225 9.70 -17.11 3.97
N GLY A 226 10.45 -18.01 4.61
CA GLY A 226 11.84 -17.75 4.99
C GLY A 226 11.99 -16.68 6.07
N MET A 227 10.93 -16.39 6.83
CA MET A 227 10.93 -15.40 7.92
C MET A 227 11.22 -16.11 9.23
N SER A 228 12.12 -15.55 10.04
CA SER A 228 12.40 -16.06 11.39
C SER A 228 11.18 -15.84 12.29
N ASP A 229 10.86 -16.81 13.13
CA ASP A 229 9.93 -16.64 14.24
C ASP A 229 10.60 -15.65 15.24
N ARG A 230 10.07 -14.45 15.36
CA ARG A 230 10.41 -13.51 16.42
C ARG A 230 9.48 -13.66 17.59
#